data_84abc676d3cbaf431f8205b6cf425b31
#
_entry.id   84abc676d3cbaf431f8205b6cf425b31
#
_cell.length_a   1.000
_cell.length_b   1.000
_cell.length_c   1.000
_cell.angle_alpha   90.00
_cell.angle_beta   90.00
_cell.angle_gamma   90.00
#
_symmetry.space_group_name_H-M   'P 1'
#
loop_
_entity.id
_entity.type
_entity.pdbx_description
1 polymer ?
#
loop_
_entity_poly.entity_id
_entity_poly.type
_entity_poly.pdbx_seq_one_letter_code
_entity_poly.pdbx_strand_id
1 'polypeptide(L)'
;NMTCTDEDWNFYEFGGLIGTLTATGAVENCYYAGKISGMVSKGSIAGITYSADIKQCVYQSPLYGMAYGSNKPSTDNNKSVSALSELADESVVEYLNTNLPDSGFFWTNTVQTTAGYPTLIKNGAAIPVNKDGLNEVISKAESYDSSLYTEESWVAVAEALKTAKQVAADEDATQIQVNDAKNALNAALDGLKKIKPTQPVAVPADAIKVYTEDDLPWSN
;
A
#
# COMPACT_ATOMS: atom_id res chain seq x y z
N ASN A 1 6.18 -8.79 -16.48
CA ASN A 1 5.24 -9.87 -16.89
C ASN A 1 5.87 -10.66 -18.03
N MET A 2 5.89 -11.97 -17.89
CA MET A 2 6.35 -12.90 -18.94
C MET A 2 5.16 -13.73 -19.42
N THR A 3 5.01 -13.88 -20.73
CA THR A 3 3.94 -14.67 -21.35
C THR A 3 4.53 -15.58 -22.40
N CYS A 4 4.22 -16.87 -22.35
CA CYS A 4 4.49 -17.81 -23.41
C CYS A 4 3.19 -17.99 -24.22
N THR A 5 3.25 -17.74 -25.52
CA THR A 5 2.09 -17.82 -26.43
C THR A 5 2.16 -19.03 -27.37
N ASP A 6 3.23 -19.83 -27.33
CA ASP A 6 3.43 -20.96 -28.21
C ASP A 6 2.86 -22.23 -27.57
N GLU A 7 1.86 -22.85 -28.21
CA GLU A 7 1.15 -24.03 -27.70
C GLU A 7 1.90 -25.36 -28.01
N ASP A 8 2.91 -25.35 -28.87
CA ASP A 8 3.58 -26.57 -29.37
C ASP A 8 4.82 -26.98 -28.54
N TRP A 9 5.20 -26.20 -27.50
CA TRP A 9 6.44 -26.42 -26.77
C TRP A 9 6.21 -26.92 -25.33
N ASN A 10 6.22 -28.22 -25.16
CA ASN A 10 6.04 -28.90 -23.88
C ASN A 10 7.26 -28.88 -22.94
N PHE A 11 8.31 -28.13 -23.23
CA PHE A 11 9.60 -28.22 -22.52
C PHE A 11 10.17 -26.90 -21.97
N TYR A 12 9.40 -25.84 -21.95
CA TYR A 12 9.90 -24.57 -21.41
C TYR A 12 9.57 -24.41 -19.93
N GLU A 13 10.58 -24.04 -19.20
CA GLU A 13 10.56 -23.78 -17.77
C GLU A 13 10.52 -22.28 -17.53
N PHE A 14 9.44 -21.81 -16.94
CA PHE A 14 9.26 -20.39 -16.66
C PHE A 14 9.34 -20.12 -15.17
N GLY A 15 10.41 -19.42 -14.76
CA GLY A 15 10.50 -18.83 -13.44
C GLY A 15 10.44 -17.31 -13.51
N GLY A 16 9.86 -16.69 -12.50
CA GLY A 16 9.80 -15.24 -12.42
C GLY A 16 11.18 -14.59 -12.36
N LEU A 17 12.15 -15.26 -11.75
CA LEU A 17 13.53 -14.85 -11.67
C LEU A 17 14.47 -15.75 -12.49
N ILE A 18 14.27 -17.05 -12.45
CA ILE A 18 15.15 -18.06 -13.08
C ILE A 18 14.32 -19.12 -13.77
N GLY A 19 14.63 -19.46 -15.03
CA GLY A 19 14.02 -20.59 -15.74
C GLY A 19 14.40 -21.91 -15.10
N THR A 20 15.70 -22.23 -15.05
CA THR A 20 16.25 -23.47 -14.47
C THR A 20 17.29 -23.18 -13.41
N LEU A 21 17.16 -23.82 -12.24
CA LEU A 21 18.10 -23.73 -11.13
C LEU A 21 18.71 -25.11 -10.85
N THR A 22 20.05 -25.22 -10.93
CA THR A 22 20.78 -26.48 -10.80
C THR A 22 21.42 -26.65 -9.41
N ALA A 23 21.88 -27.86 -9.11
CA ALA A 23 22.29 -28.36 -7.80
C ALA A 23 23.27 -27.51 -6.97
N THR A 24 24.07 -26.67 -7.60
CA THR A 24 25.01 -25.78 -6.92
C THR A 24 24.50 -24.33 -6.81
N GLY A 25 23.32 -24.09 -7.35
CA GLY A 25 22.71 -22.77 -7.33
C GLY A 25 21.80 -22.56 -6.13
N ALA A 26 21.68 -21.32 -5.72
CA ALA A 26 20.68 -20.88 -4.74
C ALA A 26 20.04 -19.57 -5.19
N VAL A 27 18.77 -19.40 -4.87
CA VAL A 27 18.07 -18.12 -4.94
C VAL A 27 17.60 -17.79 -3.52
N GLU A 28 18.12 -16.72 -2.98
CA GLU A 28 17.92 -16.37 -1.58
C GLU A 28 17.53 -14.90 -1.44
N ASN A 29 16.68 -14.59 -0.44
CA ASN A 29 16.34 -13.24 -0.03
C ASN A 29 15.83 -12.35 -1.21
N CYS A 30 15.05 -12.92 -2.10
CA CYS A 30 14.52 -12.25 -3.29
C CYS A 30 13.00 -12.19 -3.26
N TYR A 31 12.39 -11.30 -4.05
CA TYR A 31 10.96 -11.34 -4.28
C TYR A 31 10.61 -11.26 -5.76
N TYR A 32 9.42 -11.76 -6.10
CA TYR A 32 8.85 -11.65 -7.42
C TYR A 32 7.43 -11.09 -7.36
N ALA A 33 7.24 -9.95 -8.04
CA ALA A 33 5.98 -9.21 -8.11
C ALA A 33 5.32 -9.25 -9.49
N GLY A 34 5.77 -10.13 -10.38
CA GLY A 34 5.29 -10.22 -11.76
C GLY A 34 4.21 -11.28 -11.95
N LYS A 35 3.60 -11.27 -13.13
CA LYS A 35 2.68 -12.31 -13.60
C LYS A 35 3.38 -13.19 -14.63
N ILE A 36 3.24 -14.52 -14.49
CA ILE A 36 3.67 -15.50 -15.48
C ILE A 36 2.42 -16.15 -16.06
N SER A 37 2.29 -16.23 -17.37
CA SER A 37 1.21 -16.93 -18.07
C SER A 37 1.76 -17.86 -19.12
N GLY A 38 1.05 -18.97 -19.40
CA GLY A 38 1.46 -20.04 -20.33
C GLY A 38 1.12 -21.42 -19.78
N MET A 39 1.42 -22.51 -20.51
CA MET A 39 0.93 -23.88 -20.23
C MET A 39 1.94 -24.84 -19.59
N VAL A 40 3.20 -24.44 -19.39
CA VAL A 40 4.30 -25.32 -18.93
C VAL A 40 4.67 -25.12 -17.47
N SER A 41 5.67 -25.85 -16.96
CA SER A 41 6.16 -25.74 -15.60
C SER A 41 6.49 -24.31 -15.23
N LYS A 42 5.76 -23.77 -14.25
CA LYS A 42 5.84 -22.37 -13.83
C LYS A 42 6.03 -22.29 -12.35
N GLY A 43 7.00 -21.47 -11.95
CA GLY A 43 7.17 -21.07 -10.56
C GLY A 43 7.38 -19.58 -10.46
N SER A 44 6.90 -18.99 -9.40
CA SER A 44 7.08 -17.54 -9.18
C SER A 44 8.56 -17.16 -9.06
N ILE A 45 9.41 -18.04 -8.56
CA ILE A 45 10.85 -17.82 -8.42
C ILE A 45 11.61 -18.60 -9.50
N ALA A 46 11.44 -19.93 -9.55
CA ALA A 46 12.12 -20.79 -10.52
C ALA A 46 11.13 -21.65 -11.28
N GLY A 47 11.36 -21.87 -12.58
CA GLY A 47 10.55 -22.77 -13.39
C GLY A 47 10.79 -24.22 -13.02
N ILE A 48 12.05 -24.65 -12.94
CA ILE A 48 12.47 -25.97 -12.50
C ILE A 48 13.69 -25.88 -11.58
N THR A 49 13.78 -26.81 -10.62
CA THR A 49 14.95 -26.91 -9.72
C THR A 49 15.53 -28.32 -9.77
N TYR A 50 16.84 -28.43 -9.70
CA TYR A 50 17.56 -29.70 -9.60
C TYR A 50 18.44 -29.67 -8.36
N SER A 51 17.92 -30.11 -7.22
CA SER A 51 18.63 -30.15 -5.92
C SER A 51 19.28 -28.82 -5.52
N ALA A 52 18.68 -27.74 -5.93
CA ALA A 52 19.10 -26.37 -5.60
C ALA A 52 18.28 -25.81 -4.43
N ASP A 53 18.65 -24.67 -3.90
CA ASP A 53 17.97 -24.02 -2.80
C ASP A 53 17.16 -22.82 -3.25
N ILE A 54 15.94 -22.68 -2.72
CA ILE A 54 15.14 -21.45 -2.79
C ILE A 54 14.78 -21.07 -1.36
N LYS A 55 15.37 -19.99 -0.85
CA LYS A 55 15.28 -19.62 0.56
C LYS A 55 14.91 -18.15 0.74
N GLN A 56 14.12 -17.86 1.78
CA GLN A 56 13.73 -16.50 2.13
C GLN A 56 13.21 -15.68 0.93
N CYS A 57 12.59 -16.32 -0.06
CA CYS A 57 12.00 -15.62 -1.19
C CYS A 57 10.52 -15.33 -0.94
N VAL A 58 10.03 -14.23 -1.49
CA VAL A 58 8.62 -13.82 -1.40
C VAL A 58 8.00 -13.76 -2.78
N TYR A 59 6.78 -14.30 -2.92
CA TYR A 59 6.06 -14.32 -4.18
C TYR A 59 4.56 -14.18 -3.99
N GLN A 60 3.84 -13.72 -5.01
CA GLN A 60 2.39 -13.62 -4.96
C GLN A 60 1.71 -14.95 -5.30
N SER A 61 0.96 -15.50 -4.32
CA SER A 61 0.35 -16.82 -4.38
C SER A 61 -0.79 -17.00 -5.41
N PRO A 62 -1.72 -16.06 -5.66
CA PRO A 62 -2.86 -16.38 -6.51
C PRO A 62 -2.52 -16.69 -7.97
N LEU A 63 -1.31 -16.39 -8.38
CA LEU A 63 -0.92 -16.55 -9.78
C LEU A 63 -0.44 -17.96 -10.11
N TYR A 64 0.28 -18.67 -9.19
CA TYR A 64 0.77 -20.04 -9.43
C TYR A 64 0.98 -20.91 -8.19
N GLY A 65 0.69 -20.44 -6.99
CA GLY A 65 0.65 -21.27 -5.78
C GLY A 65 2.00 -21.74 -5.22
N MET A 66 3.12 -21.65 -5.97
CA MET A 66 4.42 -22.17 -5.55
C MET A 66 5.58 -21.30 -6.01
N ALA A 67 6.67 -21.35 -5.26
CA ALA A 67 7.91 -20.68 -5.61
C ALA A 67 8.60 -21.31 -6.83
N TYR A 68 8.37 -22.59 -7.08
CA TYR A 68 8.95 -23.38 -8.17
C TYR A 68 7.88 -24.10 -9.00
N GLY A 69 8.14 -24.35 -10.27
CA GLY A 69 7.20 -25.00 -11.19
C GLY A 69 7.27 -26.51 -11.14
N SER A 70 8.46 -27.10 -11.23
CA SER A 70 8.68 -28.53 -11.12
C SER A 70 9.97 -28.85 -10.38
N ASN A 71 10.07 -30.07 -9.87
CA ASN A 71 11.09 -30.56 -8.95
C ASN A 71 11.23 -29.69 -7.69
N LYS A 72 10.99 -30.29 -6.57
CA LYS A 72 11.11 -29.61 -5.28
C LYS A 72 12.57 -29.20 -5.00
N PRO A 73 12.85 -27.95 -4.61
CA PRO A 73 14.17 -27.53 -4.17
C PRO A 73 14.62 -28.30 -2.91
N SER A 74 15.92 -28.36 -2.67
CA SER A 74 16.48 -29.01 -1.47
C SER A 74 16.05 -28.27 -0.21
N THR A 75 16.00 -26.96 -0.26
CA THR A 75 15.46 -26.10 0.80
C THR A 75 14.34 -25.23 0.21
N ASP A 76 13.19 -25.22 0.87
CA ASP A 76 11.98 -24.48 0.49
C ASP A 76 11.37 -23.84 1.74
N ASN A 77 11.89 -22.71 2.15
CA ASN A 77 11.37 -21.89 3.24
C ASN A 77 10.96 -20.50 2.70
N ASN A 78 10.01 -20.47 1.81
CA ASN A 78 9.56 -19.28 1.12
C ASN A 78 8.22 -18.78 1.66
N LYS A 79 7.95 -17.48 1.48
CA LYS A 79 6.71 -16.81 1.91
C LYS A 79 5.87 -16.43 0.70
N SER A 80 4.59 -16.77 0.71
CA SER A 80 3.64 -16.25 -0.26
C SER A 80 2.84 -15.09 0.32
N VAL A 81 2.50 -14.13 -0.55
CA VAL A 81 1.57 -13.05 -0.26
C VAL A 81 0.34 -13.19 -1.15
N SER A 82 -0.83 -12.75 -0.68
CA SER A 82 -2.09 -12.87 -1.41
C SER A 82 -2.28 -11.71 -2.40
N ALA A 83 -1.76 -10.52 -2.06
CA ALA A 83 -1.82 -9.34 -2.90
C ALA A 83 -0.45 -8.68 -3.03
N LEU A 84 -0.22 -7.99 -4.15
CA LEU A 84 1.04 -7.25 -4.38
C LEU A 84 1.26 -6.13 -3.35
N SER A 85 0.18 -5.55 -2.82
CA SER A 85 0.27 -4.54 -1.75
C SER A 85 0.92 -5.06 -0.48
N GLU A 86 0.79 -6.35 -0.17
CA GLU A 86 1.42 -6.98 1.00
C GLU A 86 2.95 -7.05 0.89
N LEU A 87 3.51 -6.90 -0.31
CA LEU A 87 4.96 -6.80 -0.48
C LEU A 87 5.55 -5.56 0.22
N ALA A 88 4.75 -4.53 0.43
CA ALA A 88 5.14 -3.32 1.15
C ALA A 88 5.11 -3.48 2.69
N ASP A 89 4.60 -4.59 3.21
CA ASP A 89 4.49 -4.83 4.64
C ASP A 89 5.87 -4.99 5.29
N GLU A 90 6.04 -4.44 6.48
CA GLU A 90 7.27 -4.55 7.26
C GLU A 90 7.66 -6.02 7.50
N SER A 91 6.69 -6.89 7.75
CA SER A 91 6.90 -8.33 7.92
C SER A 91 7.51 -9.04 6.69
N VAL A 92 7.33 -8.47 5.50
CA VAL A 92 7.97 -8.96 4.26
C VAL A 92 9.42 -8.50 4.21
N VAL A 93 9.68 -7.25 4.56
CA VAL A 93 11.04 -6.70 4.64
C VAL A 93 11.86 -7.45 5.68
N GLU A 94 11.33 -7.68 6.87
CA GLU A 94 11.97 -8.48 7.91
C GLU A 94 12.30 -9.90 7.43
N TYR A 95 11.33 -10.54 6.77
CA TYR A 95 11.51 -11.87 6.21
C TYR A 95 12.60 -11.91 5.14
N LEU A 96 12.64 -10.95 4.21
CA LEU A 96 13.68 -10.83 3.19
C LEU A 96 15.07 -10.56 3.79
N ASN A 97 15.15 -9.94 4.96
CA ASN A 97 16.41 -9.70 5.67
C ASN A 97 16.83 -10.86 6.59
N THR A 98 15.97 -11.87 6.80
CA THR A 98 16.31 -13.03 7.63
C THR A 98 17.43 -13.83 6.98
N ASN A 99 18.52 -14.06 7.74
CA ASN A 99 19.71 -14.76 7.25
C ASN A 99 20.31 -14.15 5.97
N LEU A 100 20.09 -12.86 5.75
CA LEU A 100 20.70 -12.18 4.61
C LEU A 100 22.22 -12.29 4.74
N PRO A 101 22.93 -12.74 3.69
CA PRO A 101 24.39 -12.77 3.71
C PRO A 101 24.97 -11.39 4.02
N ASP A 102 26.12 -11.32 4.70
CA ASP A 102 26.82 -10.05 4.92
C ASP A 102 27.41 -9.54 3.60
N SER A 103 26.50 -9.17 2.71
CA SER A 103 26.81 -8.64 1.38
C SER A 103 27.00 -7.11 1.38
N GLY A 104 26.79 -6.48 2.53
CA GLY A 104 26.73 -5.03 2.65
C GLY A 104 25.46 -4.40 2.08
N PHE A 105 24.42 -5.20 1.85
CA PHE A 105 23.09 -4.76 1.38
C PHE A 105 22.00 -5.28 2.29
N PHE A 106 20.86 -4.58 2.36
CA PHE A 106 19.64 -5.00 3.04
C PHE A 106 18.38 -4.49 2.33
N TRP A 107 17.28 -5.19 2.54
CA TRP A 107 15.97 -4.79 2.03
C TRP A 107 15.33 -3.74 2.93
N THR A 108 14.63 -2.78 2.32
CA THR A 108 13.85 -1.76 3.02
C THR A 108 12.63 -1.36 2.19
N ASN A 109 11.55 -0.98 2.86
CA ASN A 109 10.38 -0.34 2.26
C ASN A 109 10.37 1.19 2.47
N THR A 110 11.39 1.74 3.10
CA THR A 110 11.49 3.18 3.36
C THR A 110 11.89 3.97 2.13
N VAL A 111 12.56 3.35 1.16
CA VAL A 111 12.76 3.94 -0.17
C VAL A 111 11.56 3.56 -1.02
N GLN A 112 10.62 4.48 -1.17
CA GLN A 112 9.43 4.23 -1.98
C GLN A 112 9.80 4.17 -3.47
N THR A 113 9.73 2.97 -4.03
CA THR A 113 9.51 2.83 -5.46
C THR A 113 8.07 3.25 -5.78
N THR A 114 7.79 3.58 -7.05
CA THR A 114 6.43 3.95 -7.51
C THR A 114 5.36 2.91 -7.13
N ALA A 115 5.75 1.67 -6.84
CA ALA A 115 4.87 0.57 -6.46
C ALA A 115 4.87 0.28 -4.94
N GLY A 116 5.70 0.96 -4.14
CA GLY A 116 5.84 0.71 -2.70
C GLY A 116 6.53 -0.60 -2.34
N TYR A 117 7.18 -1.27 -3.29
CA TYR A 117 7.84 -2.57 -3.06
C TYR A 117 9.18 -2.42 -2.33
N PRO A 118 9.66 -3.47 -1.62
CA PRO A 118 10.95 -3.45 -0.99
C PRO A 118 12.08 -3.13 -1.97
N THR A 119 13.03 -2.33 -1.52
CA THR A 119 14.22 -1.94 -2.29
C THR A 119 15.47 -2.45 -1.60
N LEU A 120 16.40 -3.02 -2.36
CA LEU A 120 17.69 -3.45 -1.85
C LEU A 120 18.65 -2.25 -1.83
N ILE A 121 19.16 -1.90 -0.66
CA ILE A 121 20.08 -0.77 -0.48
C ILE A 121 21.36 -1.22 0.21
N LYS A 122 22.44 -0.46 -0.03
CA LYS A 122 23.74 -0.71 0.59
C LYS A 122 23.73 -0.26 2.06
N ASN A 123 24.32 -1.06 2.95
CA ASN A 123 24.52 -0.69 4.35
C ASN A 123 25.28 0.64 4.46
N GLY A 124 24.78 1.53 5.31
CA GLY A 124 25.35 2.88 5.49
C GLY A 124 25.03 3.86 4.35
N ALA A 125 24.24 3.48 3.35
CA ALA A 125 23.71 4.46 2.41
C ALA A 125 22.68 5.35 3.13
N ALA A 126 22.77 6.66 2.89
CA ALA A 126 21.72 7.58 3.32
C ALA A 126 20.43 7.23 2.57
N ILE A 127 19.40 6.86 3.29
CA ILE A 127 18.08 6.59 2.72
C ILE A 127 17.38 7.92 2.58
N PRO A 128 17.11 8.41 1.36
CA PRO A 128 16.33 9.61 1.22
C PRO A 128 14.90 9.38 1.73
N VAL A 129 14.49 10.16 2.71
CA VAL A 129 13.12 10.12 3.24
C VAL A 129 12.19 10.71 2.19
N ASN A 130 11.22 9.93 1.76
CA ASN A 130 10.19 10.38 0.82
C ASN A 130 8.98 10.92 1.58
N LYS A 131 8.72 12.21 1.42
CA LYS A 131 7.60 12.93 2.04
C LYS A 131 6.45 13.22 1.07
N ASP A 132 6.52 12.80 -0.20
CA ASP A 132 5.54 13.17 -1.23
C ASP A 132 4.12 12.75 -0.83
N GLY A 133 3.94 11.49 -0.43
CA GLY A 133 2.64 11.00 -0.01
C GLY A 133 2.09 11.65 1.26
N LEU A 134 2.94 12.13 2.16
CA LEU A 134 2.53 12.93 3.31
C LEU A 134 2.06 14.32 2.86
N ASN A 135 2.80 14.97 1.96
CA ASN A 135 2.46 16.28 1.43
C ASN A 135 1.15 16.25 0.62
N GLU A 136 0.88 15.18 -0.11
CA GLU A 136 -0.40 14.98 -0.80
C GLU A 136 -1.58 14.93 0.19
N VAL A 137 -1.44 14.18 1.28
CA VAL A 137 -2.51 14.08 2.29
C VAL A 137 -2.67 15.40 3.06
N ILE A 138 -1.59 16.13 3.34
CA ILE A 138 -1.63 17.48 3.91
C ILE A 138 -2.44 18.40 2.99
N SER A 139 -2.10 18.45 1.70
CA SER A 139 -2.79 19.29 0.71
C SER A 139 -4.26 18.93 0.58
N LYS A 140 -4.58 17.63 0.62
CA LYS A 140 -5.95 17.13 0.65
C LYS A 140 -6.68 17.64 1.90
N ALA A 141 -6.09 17.52 3.09
CA ALA A 141 -6.70 17.96 4.34
C ALA A 141 -6.94 19.48 4.36
N GLU A 142 -6.04 20.26 3.80
CA GLU A 142 -6.17 21.73 3.67
C GLU A 142 -7.27 22.16 2.70
N SER A 143 -7.65 21.30 1.76
CA SER A 143 -8.74 21.58 0.84
C SER A 143 -10.14 21.38 1.43
N TYR A 144 -10.25 20.82 2.62
CA TYR A 144 -11.54 20.58 3.28
C TYR A 144 -12.04 21.86 3.97
N ASP A 145 -13.32 22.17 3.76
CA ASP A 145 -14.00 23.24 4.49
C ASP A 145 -14.50 22.73 5.84
N SER A 146 -13.85 23.17 6.92
CA SER A 146 -14.18 22.76 8.29
C SER A 146 -15.62 23.03 8.69
N SER A 147 -16.25 24.06 8.11
CA SER A 147 -17.63 24.43 8.40
C SER A 147 -18.68 23.39 7.99
N LEU A 148 -18.30 22.42 7.15
CA LEU A 148 -19.16 21.35 6.68
C LEU A 148 -19.16 20.11 7.60
N TYR A 149 -18.32 20.11 8.64
CA TYR A 149 -18.12 18.94 9.51
C TYR A 149 -18.39 19.29 10.98
N THR A 150 -18.70 18.26 11.78
CA THR A 150 -18.90 18.47 13.22
C THR A 150 -17.58 18.87 13.87
N GLU A 151 -17.64 19.81 14.82
CA GLU A 151 -16.46 20.29 15.56
C GLU A 151 -15.65 19.14 16.17
N GLU A 152 -16.35 18.16 16.77
CA GLU A 152 -15.73 16.98 17.38
C GLU A 152 -14.88 16.16 16.37
N SER A 153 -15.40 15.96 15.14
CA SER A 153 -14.65 15.19 14.12
C SER A 153 -13.54 16.03 13.49
N TRP A 154 -13.69 17.36 13.43
CA TRP A 154 -12.68 18.26 12.87
C TRP A 154 -11.47 18.44 13.78
N VAL A 155 -11.64 18.41 15.10
CA VAL A 155 -10.51 18.52 16.07
C VAL A 155 -9.45 17.44 15.79
N ALA A 156 -9.87 16.20 15.55
CA ALA A 156 -8.94 15.11 15.23
C ALA A 156 -8.14 15.38 13.95
N VAL A 157 -8.80 15.95 12.92
CA VAL A 157 -8.11 16.32 11.67
C VAL A 157 -7.13 17.46 11.91
N ALA A 158 -7.53 18.48 12.68
CA ALA A 158 -6.66 19.63 12.97
C ALA A 158 -5.38 19.22 13.72
N GLU A 159 -5.49 18.32 14.69
CA GLU A 159 -4.35 17.78 15.44
C GLU A 159 -3.44 16.93 14.56
N ALA A 160 -4.02 16.00 13.78
CA ALA A 160 -3.26 15.17 12.88
C ALA A 160 -2.57 15.98 11.77
N LEU A 161 -3.25 17.00 11.21
CA LEU A 161 -2.69 17.91 10.22
C LEU A 161 -1.52 18.72 10.79
N LYS A 162 -1.65 19.20 12.02
CA LYS A 162 -0.55 19.90 12.71
C LYS A 162 0.69 19.01 12.84
N THR A 163 0.50 17.77 13.30
CA THR A 163 1.59 16.79 13.43
C THR A 163 2.20 16.46 12.07
N ALA A 164 1.36 16.23 11.06
CA ALA A 164 1.80 15.94 9.71
C ALA A 164 2.69 17.05 9.13
N LYS A 165 2.31 18.33 9.32
CA LYS A 165 3.12 19.48 8.90
C LYS A 165 4.46 19.58 9.63
N GLN A 166 4.49 19.26 10.93
CA GLN A 166 5.73 19.23 11.71
C GLN A 166 6.69 18.18 11.15
N VAL A 167 6.20 16.95 10.94
CA VAL A 167 7.01 15.86 10.36
C VAL A 167 7.44 16.18 8.93
N ALA A 168 6.59 16.78 8.11
CA ALA A 168 6.96 17.20 6.76
C ALA A 168 8.08 18.24 6.73
N ALA A 169 8.10 19.15 7.69
CA ALA A 169 9.11 20.20 7.83
C ALA A 169 10.41 19.74 8.51
N ASP A 170 10.38 18.66 9.26
CA ASP A 170 11.53 18.11 9.97
C ASP A 170 12.50 17.43 9.00
N GLU A 171 13.71 17.97 8.84
CA GLU A 171 14.75 17.43 7.96
C GLU A 171 15.29 16.07 8.47
N ASP A 172 15.23 15.85 9.78
CA ASP A 172 15.69 14.62 10.43
C ASP A 172 14.58 13.57 10.61
N ALA A 173 13.37 13.85 10.11
CA ALA A 173 12.26 12.90 10.19
C ALA A 173 12.62 11.58 9.52
N THR A 174 12.37 10.47 10.22
CA THR A 174 12.51 9.14 9.66
C THR A 174 11.32 8.79 8.75
N GLN A 175 11.50 7.81 7.83
CA GLN A 175 10.41 7.35 6.97
C GLN A 175 9.24 6.77 7.80
N ILE A 176 9.53 6.15 8.94
CA ILE A 176 8.49 5.64 9.86
C ILE A 176 7.63 6.80 10.36
N GLN A 177 8.25 7.87 10.86
CA GLN A 177 7.50 9.06 11.31
C GLN A 177 6.66 9.68 10.20
N VAL A 178 7.19 9.73 8.97
CA VAL A 178 6.46 10.21 7.79
C VAL A 178 5.26 9.32 7.48
N ASN A 179 5.43 8.00 7.50
CA ASN A 179 4.36 7.05 7.24
C ASN A 179 3.28 7.10 8.33
N ASP A 180 3.68 7.17 9.60
CA ASP A 180 2.75 7.24 10.73
C ASP A 180 1.92 8.53 10.69
N ALA A 181 2.56 9.66 10.42
CA ALA A 181 1.87 10.95 10.28
C ALA A 181 0.88 10.95 9.10
N LYS A 182 1.27 10.36 7.96
CA LYS A 182 0.37 10.17 6.80
C LYS A 182 -0.84 9.31 7.16
N ASN A 183 -0.61 8.16 7.81
CA ASN A 183 -1.67 7.24 8.18
C ASN A 183 -2.62 7.83 9.22
N ALA A 184 -2.09 8.54 10.22
CA ALA A 184 -2.89 9.23 11.22
C ALA A 184 -3.79 10.31 10.60
N LEU A 185 -3.25 11.11 9.66
CA LEU A 185 -4.03 12.15 8.98
C LEU A 185 -5.11 11.53 8.07
N ASN A 186 -4.82 10.46 7.33
CA ASN A 186 -5.83 9.76 6.55
C ASN A 186 -6.94 9.20 7.45
N ALA A 187 -6.60 8.54 8.56
CA ALA A 187 -7.58 7.99 9.49
C ALA A 187 -8.49 9.10 10.08
N ALA A 188 -7.93 10.27 10.38
CA ALA A 188 -8.70 11.41 10.85
C ALA A 188 -9.65 11.96 9.76
N LEU A 189 -9.20 12.04 8.51
CA LEU A 189 -10.04 12.44 7.37
C LEU A 189 -11.18 11.44 7.11
N ASP A 190 -10.91 10.16 7.22
CA ASP A 190 -11.93 9.10 7.04
C ASP A 190 -12.95 9.11 8.19
N GLY A 191 -12.57 9.61 9.36
CA GLY A 191 -13.44 9.80 10.53
C GLY A 191 -14.34 11.05 10.48
N LEU A 192 -14.26 11.88 9.44
CA LEU A 192 -15.02 13.13 9.34
C LEU A 192 -16.54 12.88 9.26
N LYS A 193 -17.29 13.62 10.09
CA LYS A 193 -18.74 13.57 10.12
C LYS A 193 -19.32 14.89 9.63
N LYS A 194 -20.06 14.86 8.52
CA LYS A 194 -20.74 16.05 8.00
C LYS A 194 -21.84 16.52 8.96
N ILE A 195 -21.96 17.82 9.10
CA ILE A 195 -23.10 18.44 9.80
C ILE A 195 -24.37 18.10 9.01
N LYS A 196 -25.35 17.48 9.69
CA LYS A 196 -26.66 17.28 9.08
C LYS A 196 -27.32 18.65 8.92
N PRO A 197 -27.85 19.00 7.74
CA PRO A 197 -28.65 20.19 7.62
C PRO A 197 -29.80 20.10 8.64
N THR A 198 -29.95 21.10 9.48
CA THR A 198 -31.14 21.23 10.30
C THR A 198 -32.33 21.31 9.34
N GLN A 199 -33.22 20.32 9.38
CA GLN A 199 -34.48 20.45 8.65
C GLN A 199 -35.15 21.74 9.09
N PRO A 200 -35.66 22.54 8.16
CA PRO A 200 -36.48 23.69 8.53
C PRO A 200 -37.57 23.17 9.47
N VAL A 201 -37.67 23.80 10.64
CA VAL A 201 -38.78 23.51 11.55
C VAL A 201 -40.05 23.76 10.74
N ALA A 202 -40.85 22.71 10.54
CA ALA A 202 -42.13 22.87 9.88
C ALA A 202 -42.93 23.90 10.68
N VAL A 203 -43.18 25.07 10.08
CA VAL A 203 -44.07 26.07 10.69
C VAL A 203 -45.44 25.44 10.73
N PRO A 204 -46.06 25.26 11.92
CA PRO A 204 -47.39 24.72 12.02
C PRO A 204 -48.34 25.51 11.13
N ALA A 205 -49.24 24.84 10.43
CA ALA A 205 -50.14 25.49 9.48
C ALA A 205 -51.04 26.57 10.14
N ASP A 206 -51.26 26.43 11.44
CA ASP A 206 -51.98 27.38 12.29
C ASP A 206 -51.15 28.60 12.71
N ALA A 207 -49.85 28.59 12.51
CA ALA A 207 -48.98 29.75 12.73
C ALA A 207 -48.90 30.71 11.54
N ILE A 208 -49.43 30.31 10.40
CA ILE A 208 -49.52 31.17 9.22
C ILE A 208 -50.82 32.02 9.32
N LYS A 209 -50.68 33.25 9.81
CA LYS A 209 -51.78 34.17 9.79
C LYS A 209 -51.91 34.76 8.38
N VAL A 210 -52.92 34.32 7.64
CA VAL A 210 -53.24 34.92 6.33
C VAL A 210 -54.02 36.16 6.61
N TYR A 211 -53.45 37.32 6.32
CA TYR A 211 -54.16 38.61 6.32
C TYR A 211 -54.80 38.78 4.97
N THR A 212 -56.09 39.05 4.97
CA THR A 212 -56.84 39.47 3.79
C THR A 212 -56.71 40.99 3.61
N GLU A 213 -57.07 41.53 2.42
CA GLU A 213 -57.04 42.96 2.19
C GLU A 213 -57.88 43.75 3.23
N ASP A 214 -58.97 43.15 3.72
CA ASP A 214 -59.81 43.71 4.76
C ASP A 214 -59.23 43.81 6.13
N ASP A 215 -58.16 43.06 6.40
CA ASP A 215 -57.41 43.04 7.67
C ASP A 215 -56.34 44.14 7.74
N LEU A 216 -56.11 44.88 6.67
CA LEU A 216 -55.09 45.92 6.60
C LEU A 216 -55.66 47.27 6.99
N PRO A 217 -54.99 48.07 7.86
CA PRO A 217 -55.51 49.31 8.42
C PRO A 217 -55.68 50.46 7.42
N TRP A 218 -55.37 50.26 6.14
CA TRP A 218 -55.46 51.22 5.05
C TRP A 218 -56.41 50.80 3.92
N SER A 219 -57.24 49.80 4.13
CA SER A 219 -58.27 49.34 3.15
C SER A 219 -59.60 50.08 3.22
N ASN A 220 -59.64 51.30 3.78
CA ASN A 220 -60.79 52.19 3.74
C ASN A 220 -60.48 53.50 3.03
#